data_4dc8c3489e3dfea1d81dd030a924bb41
#
_entry.id   4dc8c3489e3dfea1d81dd030a924bb41
#
_cell.length_a   1.000
_cell.length_b   1.000
_cell.length_c   1.000
_cell.angle_alpha   90.00
_cell.angle_beta   90.00
_cell.angle_gamma   90.00
#
_symmetry.space_group_name_H-M   'P 1'
#
loop_
_entity.id
_entity.type
_entity.pdbx_description
1 polymer ?
#
loop_
_entity_poly.entity_id
_entity_poly.type
_entity_poly.pdbx_seq_one_letter_code
_entity_poly.pdbx_strand_id
1 'polypeptide(L)'
;MGQTHESEPPTRTLDGLLAGRLRLDVLLAVFAGIVLLTVLTRFVGLGTRVMSHDETTHVYFSWQLEQGRGYSHDPLSHGPLQFHLLALSYFLFGDTDASARYPVAIAGVIAVLLVWAFRRWIGRLSAVVTAALIFASPFMLYYARYARNEAYVVVEVLLMFWAVFSYLERRRASSLYLLAAALSLHFVTKETSFIYAAQLLGM
;
A
#
# COMPACT_ATOMS: atom_id res chain seq x y z
N MET A 1 -5.78 13.59 -69.27
CA MET A 1 -4.41 13.32 -68.75
C MET A 1 -4.37 13.85 -67.33
N GLY A 2 -4.78 13.01 -66.37
CA GLY A 2 -4.81 13.36 -64.95
C GLY A 2 -3.56 12.81 -64.29
N GLN A 3 -2.77 13.69 -63.69
CA GLN A 3 -1.63 13.29 -62.86
C GLN A 3 -2.17 12.97 -61.44
N THR A 4 -2.08 11.72 -61.05
CA THR A 4 -2.30 11.27 -59.67
C THR A 4 -1.06 11.66 -58.85
N HIS A 5 -1.20 12.65 -57.98
CA HIS A 5 -0.23 12.92 -56.92
C HIS A 5 -0.30 11.76 -55.88
N GLU A 6 0.64 10.84 -55.94
CA GLU A 6 0.91 9.94 -54.82
C GLU A 6 1.55 10.77 -53.70
N SER A 7 0.80 10.93 -52.61
CA SER A 7 1.31 11.48 -51.37
C SER A 7 2.24 10.47 -50.71
N GLU A 8 3.54 10.72 -50.67
CA GLU A 8 4.50 9.94 -49.86
C GLU A 8 4.06 9.90 -48.40
N PRO A 9 4.14 8.73 -47.75
CA PRO A 9 3.85 8.64 -46.33
C PRO A 9 4.86 9.45 -45.52
N PRO A 10 4.45 10.13 -44.45
CA PRO A 10 5.33 10.96 -43.63
C PRO A 10 6.44 10.10 -43.03
N THR A 11 7.69 10.38 -43.43
CA THR A 11 8.90 9.79 -42.87
C THR A 11 8.94 10.14 -41.36
N ARG A 12 8.67 9.16 -40.49
CA ARG A 12 8.90 9.33 -39.06
C ARG A 12 10.40 9.48 -38.81
N THR A 13 10.83 10.70 -38.62
CA THR A 13 12.22 11.00 -38.26
C THR A 13 12.54 10.39 -36.87
N LEU A 14 13.73 9.82 -36.73
CA LEU A 14 14.25 9.29 -35.45
C LEU A 14 14.14 10.31 -34.33
N ASP A 15 14.29 11.60 -34.61
CA ASP A 15 14.11 12.69 -33.64
C ASP A 15 12.70 12.82 -33.14
N GLY A 16 11.67 12.57 -33.94
CA GLY A 16 10.28 12.54 -33.53
C GLY A 16 9.93 11.32 -32.61
N LEU A 17 10.58 10.18 -32.86
CA LEU A 17 10.44 8.98 -32.00
C LEU A 17 11.17 9.15 -30.66
N LEU A 18 12.33 9.81 -30.67
CA LEU A 18 13.11 10.09 -29.45
C LEU A 18 12.46 11.20 -28.62
N ALA A 19 11.94 12.26 -29.23
CA ALA A 19 11.21 13.34 -28.54
C ALA A 19 9.91 12.84 -27.88
N GLY A 20 9.23 11.84 -28.48
CA GLY A 20 8.05 11.21 -27.88
C GLY A 20 8.36 10.31 -26.68
N ARG A 21 9.56 9.72 -26.62
CA ARG A 21 10.02 8.86 -25.52
C ARG A 21 10.66 9.61 -24.36
N LEU A 22 11.15 10.83 -24.55
CA LEU A 22 11.84 11.64 -23.53
C LEU A 22 10.98 12.73 -22.89
N ARG A 23 9.69 12.82 -23.17
CA ARG A 23 8.79 13.60 -22.32
C ARG A 23 8.69 12.87 -20.97
N LEU A 24 9.64 13.14 -20.09
CA LEU A 24 9.53 12.80 -18.67
C LEU A 24 8.18 13.32 -18.20
N ASP A 25 7.32 12.38 -17.88
CA ASP A 25 6.02 12.67 -17.31
C ASP A 25 6.25 13.27 -15.92
N VAL A 26 6.20 14.57 -15.82
CA VAL A 26 6.50 15.32 -14.58
C VAL A 26 5.69 14.79 -13.40
N LEU A 27 4.41 14.49 -13.60
CA LEU A 27 3.57 13.95 -12.52
C LEU A 27 4.04 12.55 -12.09
N LEU A 28 4.47 11.71 -13.03
CA LEU A 28 5.02 10.39 -12.71
C LEU A 28 6.38 10.53 -11.99
N ALA A 29 7.23 11.46 -12.41
CA ALA A 29 8.51 11.71 -11.75
C ALA A 29 8.32 12.23 -10.32
N VAL A 30 7.38 13.15 -10.10
CA VAL A 30 7.02 13.64 -8.77
C VAL A 30 6.46 12.50 -7.91
N PHE A 31 5.56 11.68 -8.45
CA PHE A 31 5.04 10.52 -7.74
C PHE A 31 6.16 9.53 -7.36
N ALA A 32 7.06 9.21 -8.28
CA ALA A 32 8.22 8.35 -8.00
C ALA A 32 9.12 8.94 -6.91
N GLY A 33 9.33 10.26 -6.90
CA GLY A 33 10.03 10.97 -5.83
C GLY A 33 9.35 10.83 -4.47
N ILE A 34 8.01 10.96 -4.42
CA ILE A 34 7.23 10.74 -3.20
C ILE A 34 7.38 9.29 -2.72
N VAL A 35 7.30 8.30 -3.61
CA VAL A 35 7.51 6.89 -3.25
C VAL A 35 8.92 6.66 -2.69
N LEU A 36 9.95 7.20 -3.34
CA LEU A 36 11.33 7.10 -2.86
C LEU A 36 11.49 7.71 -1.46
N LEU A 37 10.97 8.93 -1.26
CA LEU A 37 10.98 9.58 0.06
C LEU A 37 10.18 8.77 1.10
N THR A 38 9.08 8.13 0.69
CA THR A 38 8.32 7.23 1.57
C THR A 38 9.19 6.05 2.00
N VAL A 39 9.85 5.37 1.07
CA VAL A 39 10.76 4.26 1.40
C VAL A 39 11.86 4.74 2.37
N LEU A 40 12.53 5.83 2.05
CA LEU A 40 13.60 6.38 2.90
C LEU A 40 13.09 6.70 4.30
N THR A 41 12.00 7.44 4.44
CA THR A 41 11.47 7.86 5.76
C THR A 41 10.89 6.71 6.57
N ARG A 42 10.43 5.61 5.93
CA ARG A 42 9.89 4.45 6.66
C ARG A 42 10.97 3.48 7.10
N PHE A 43 12.06 3.34 6.34
CA PHE A 43 13.08 2.31 6.63
C PHE A 43 14.35 2.87 7.30
N VAL A 44 14.75 4.12 7.04
CA VAL A 44 15.97 4.69 7.65
C VAL A 44 15.78 4.82 9.16
N GLY A 45 16.73 4.25 9.93
CA GLY A 45 16.72 4.28 11.38
C GLY A 45 15.53 3.57 12.03
N LEU A 46 14.99 2.51 11.42
CA LEU A 46 13.78 1.85 11.90
C LEU A 46 13.98 1.15 13.25
N GLY A 47 15.20 0.66 13.54
CA GLY A 47 15.56 0.01 14.80
C GLY A 47 16.10 0.94 15.88
N THR A 48 16.22 2.26 15.64
CA THR A 48 16.86 3.18 16.60
C THR A 48 15.97 3.57 17.79
N ARG A 49 14.64 3.49 17.62
CA ARG A 49 13.68 3.83 18.66
C ARG A 49 13.39 2.62 19.54
N VAL A 50 13.43 2.79 20.85
CA VAL A 50 13.03 1.77 21.81
C VAL A 50 11.57 1.33 21.55
N MET A 51 11.28 0.04 21.75
CA MET A 51 9.93 -0.50 21.67
C MET A 51 9.03 0.13 22.74
N SER A 52 7.83 0.52 22.35
CA SER A 52 6.81 0.97 23.28
C SER A 52 6.07 -0.22 23.90
N HIS A 53 5.25 0.05 24.93
CA HIS A 53 4.48 -0.98 25.60
C HIS A 53 3.60 -1.80 24.64
N ASP A 54 2.86 -1.12 23.76
CA ASP A 54 1.98 -1.80 22.79
C ASP A 54 2.79 -2.61 21.75
N GLU A 55 3.91 -2.07 21.27
CA GLU A 55 4.80 -2.81 20.35
C GLU A 55 5.34 -4.07 21.01
N THR A 56 5.76 -3.96 22.28
CA THR A 56 6.37 -5.08 23.02
C THR A 56 5.43 -6.28 23.09
N THR A 57 4.13 -6.07 23.32
CA THR A 57 3.14 -7.14 23.34
C THR A 57 3.08 -7.88 22.00
N HIS A 58 2.92 -7.14 20.89
CA HIS A 58 2.87 -7.73 19.56
C HIS A 58 4.17 -8.45 19.18
N VAL A 59 5.30 -7.81 19.47
CA VAL A 59 6.65 -8.33 19.19
C VAL A 59 6.90 -9.62 19.96
N TYR A 60 6.60 -9.65 21.26
CA TYR A 60 6.84 -10.81 22.12
C TYR A 60 6.05 -12.05 21.66
N PHE A 61 4.75 -11.91 21.42
CA PHE A 61 3.93 -13.03 20.97
C PHE A 61 4.27 -13.48 19.54
N SER A 62 4.67 -12.56 18.68
CA SER A 62 5.15 -12.88 17.32
C SER A 62 6.48 -13.66 17.37
N TRP A 63 7.37 -13.28 18.27
CA TRP A 63 8.62 -14.01 18.51
C TRP A 63 8.35 -15.42 19.05
N GLN A 64 7.42 -15.57 20.01
CA GLN A 64 7.03 -16.90 20.48
C GLN A 64 6.47 -17.79 19.36
N LEU A 65 5.65 -17.19 18.47
CA LEU A 65 5.11 -17.91 17.31
C LEU A 65 6.23 -18.37 16.37
N GLU A 66 7.19 -17.51 16.06
CA GLU A 66 8.34 -17.83 15.23
C GLU A 66 9.19 -18.94 15.85
N GLN A 67 9.40 -18.94 17.17
CA GLN A 67 10.11 -19.99 17.91
C GLN A 67 9.33 -21.32 18.06
N GLY A 68 8.20 -21.46 17.36
CA GLY A 68 7.39 -22.68 17.38
C GLY A 68 6.65 -22.95 18.70
N ARG A 69 6.51 -21.95 19.59
CA ARG A 69 5.78 -22.05 20.85
C ARG A 69 4.27 -21.95 20.69
N GLY A 70 3.79 -21.79 19.44
CA GLY A 70 2.38 -21.66 19.11
C GLY A 70 1.86 -20.23 19.26
N TYR A 71 0.61 -20.02 18.85
CA TYR A 71 -0.13 -18.78 18.95
C TYR A 71 -1.46 -19.03 19.66
N SER A 72 -1.72 -18.29 20.71
CA SER A 72 -3.03 -18.23 21.36
C SER A 72 -3.63 -16.85 21.14
N HIS A 73 -4.78 -16.79 20.48
CA HIS A 73 -5.44 -15.52 20.22
C HIS A 73 -6.01 -14.92 21.52
N ASP A 74 -5.62 -13.68 21.80
CA ASP A 74 -6.21 -12.86 22.84
C ASP A 74 -7.00 -11.71 22.18
N PRO A 75 -8.33 -11.63 22.38
CA PRO A 75 -9.16 -10.57 21.81
C PRO A 75 -8.72 -9.15 22.18
N LEU A 76 -8.02 -8.97 23.31
CA LEU A 76 -7.49 -7.66 23.74
C LEU A 76 -6.33 -7.17 22.86
N SER A 77 -5.65 -8.08 22.15
CA SER A 77 -4.49 -7.76 21.31
C SER A 77 -4.81 -7.59 19.83
N HIS A 78 -6.07 -7.37 19.48
CA HIS A 78 -6.56 -7.25 18.10
C HIS A 78 -6.46 -8.55 17.28
N GLY A 79 -6.57 -8.45 15.92
CA GLY A 79 -6.59 -9.61 15.06
C GLY A 79 -5.23 -10.28 14.86
N PRO A 80 -5.22 -11.55 14.41
CA PRO A 80 -4.02 -12.37 14.31
C PRO A 80 -3.07 -11.97 13.18
N LEU A 81 -3.50 -11.18 12.18
CA LEU A 81 -2.68 -10.85 11.00
C LEU A 81 -1.33 -10.25 11.38
N GLN A 82 -1.32 -9.29 12.29
CA GLN A 82 -0.11 -8.62 12.76
C GLN A 82 0.92 -9.63 13.29
N PHE A 83 0.49 -10.55 14.15
CA PHE A 83 1.39 -11.53 14.78
C PHE A 83 2.05 -12.45 13.75
N HIS A 84 1.30 -12.89 12.75
CA HIS A 84 1.81 -13.75 11.69
C HIS A 84 2.76 -13.00 10.74
N LEU A 85 2.47 -11.73 10.40
CA LEU A 85 3.36 -10.92 9.58
C LEU A 85 4.67 -10.59 10.29
N LEU A 86 4.63 -10.32 11.60
CA LEU A 86 5.84 -10.11 12.39
C LEU A 86 6.65 -11.41 12.53
N ALA A 87 5.99 -12.54 12.83
CA ALA A 87 6.66 -13.84 12.90
C ALA A 87 7.33 -14.19 11.57
N LEU A 88 6.66 -13.96 10.44
CA LEU A 88 7.25 -14.11 9.12
C LEU A 88 8.46 -13.19 8.91
N SER A 89 8.38 -11.94 9.36
CA SER A 89 9.49 -10.99 9.29
C SER A 89 10.69 -11.46 10.11
N TYR A 90 10.46 -12.01 11.30
CA TYR A 90 11.53 -12.59 12.13
C TYR A 90 12.16 -13.81 11.48
N PHE A 91 11.35 -14.70 10.93
CA PHE A 91 11.85 -15.86 10.20
C PHE A 91 12.75 -15.48 9.01
N LEU A 92 12.42 -14.40 8.28
CA LEU A 92 13.17 -13.97 7.09
C LEU A 92 14.39 -13.10 7.41
N PHE A 93 14.33 -12.27 8.44
CA PHE A 93 15.32 -11.21 8.68
C PHE A 93 15.95 -11.25 10.09
N GLY A 94 15.58 -12.24 10.91
CA GLY A 94 16.01 -12.34 12.31
C GLY A 94 15.18 -11.43 13.24
N ASP A 95 15.27 -11.69 14.54
CA ASP A 95 14.48 -11.06 15.62
C ASP A 95 15.14 -9.77 16.13
N THR A 96 14.97 -8.69 15.39
CA THR A 96 15.46 -7.36 15.74
C THR A 96 14.33 -6.33 15.84
N ASP A 97 14.58 -5.20 16.53
CA ASP A 97 13.64 -4.07 16.57
C ASP A 97 13.31 -3.51 15.19
N ALA A 98 14.23 -3.60 14.24
CA ALA A 98 14.01 -3.17 12.87
C ALA A 98 13.10 -4.15 12.12
N SER A 99 13.38 -5.45 12.19
CA SER A 99 12.61 -6.48 11.49
C SER A 99 11.17 -6.58 12.03
N ALA A 100 10.94 -6.31 13.32
CA ALA A 100 9.60 -6.18 13.89
C ALA A 100 8.74 -5.12 13.18
N ARG A 101 9.38 -4.08 12.64
CA ARG A 101 8.70 -2.94 12.00
C ARG A 101 8.66 -3.02 10.47
N TYR A 102 9.37 -3.98 9.84
CA TYR A 102 9.35 -4.12 8.38
C TYR A 102 7.94 -4.30 7.81
N PRO A 103 7.06 -5.14 8.36
CA PRO A 103 5.73 -5.32 7.79
C PRO A 103 4.90 -4.02 7.73
N VAL A 104 4.92 -3.21 8.79
CA VAL A 104 4.19 -1.93 8.82
C VAL A 104 4.86 -0.88 7.94
N ALA A 105 6.19 -0.89 7.81
CA ALA A 105 6.91 0.00 6.90
C ALA A 105 6.57 -0.32 5.44
N ILE A 106 6.53 -1.60 5.09
CA ILE A 106 6.09 -2.09 3.77
C ILE A 106 4.63 -1.66 3.50
N ALA A 107 3.73 -1.85 4.48
CA ALA A 107 2.33 -1.42 4.36
C ALA A 107 2.23 0.09 4.12
N GLY A 108 3.04 0.91 4.80
CA GLY A 108 3.10 2.35 4.58
C GLY A 108 3.53 2.74 3.16
N VAL A 109 4.47 2.00 2.56
CA VAL A 109 4.87 2.20 1.15
C VAL A 109 3.76 1.74 0.21
N ILE A 110 3.15 0.57 0.47
CA ILE A 110 2.04 0.05 -0.33
C ILE A 110 0.86 1.02 -0.33
N ALA A 111 0.53 1.66 0.80
CA ALA A 111 -0.53 2.65 0.88
C ALA A 111 -0.31 3.81 -0.09
N VAL A 112 0.91 4.35 -0.17
CA VAL A 112 1.27 5.42 -1.12
C VAL A 112 1.20 4.92 -2.57
N LEU A 113 1.72 3.71 -2.85
CA LEU A 113 1.69 3.11 -4.19
C LEU A 113 0.26 2.85 -4.68
N LEU A 114 -0.63 2.37 -3.81
CA LEU A 114 -2.03 2.10 -4.15
C LEU A 114 -2.78 3.34 -4.59
N VAL A 115 -2.45 4.53 -4.07
CA VAL A 115 -3.09 5.79 -4.51
C VAL A 115 -2.94 6.00 -6.01
N TRP A 116 -1.80 5.61 -6.61
CA TRP A 116 -1.62 5.73 -8.06
C TRP A 116 -2.60 4.87 -8.88
N ALA A 117 -3.10 3.78 -8.31
CA ALA A 117 -4.12 2.96 -8.97
C ALA A 117 -5.46 3.69 -9.15
N PHE A 118 -5.74 4.69 -8.28
CA PHE A 118 -6.96 5.51 -8.34
C PHE A 118 -6.91 6.63 -9.39
N ARG A 119 -5.73 6.93 -9.98
CA ARG A 119 -5.53 8.02 -10.95
C ARG A 119 -6.53 8.04 -12.11
N ARG A 120 -7.11 6.91 -12.46
CA ARG A 120 -8.09 6.79 -13.54
C ARG A 120 -9.46 7.35 -13.17
N TRP A 121 -9.79 7.40 -11.88
CA TRP A 121 -11.06 7.96 -11.38
C TRP A 121 -10.92 9.38 -10.86
N ILE A 122 -9.82 9.67 -10.14
CA ILE A 122 -9.62 10.98 -9.50
C ILE A 122 -8.71 11.90 -10.32
N GLY A 123 -8.12 11.41 -11.41
CA GLY A 123 -7.12 12.13 -12.19
C GLY A 123 -5.70 12.01 -11.63
N ARG A 124 -4.72 12.28 -12.47
CA ARG A 124 -3.30 12.09 -12.15
C ARG A 124 -2.78 13.08 -11.11
N LEU A 125 -3.16 14.36 -11.24
CA LEU A 125 -2.75 15.40 -10.28
C LEU A 125 -3.30 15.11 -8.89
N SER A 126 -4.60 14.78 -8.78
CA SER A 126 -5.21 14.42 -7.50
C SER A 126 -4.57 13.19 -6.87
N ALA A 127 -4.18 12.19 -7.67
CA ALA A 127 -3.46 11.03 -7.17
C ALA A 127 -2.09 11.40 -6.59
N VAL A 128 -1.33 12.31 -7.24
CA VAL A 128 -0.04 12.80 -6.73
C VAL A 128 -0.24 13.60 -5.43
N VAL A 129 -1.22 14.49 -5.38
CA VAL A 129 -1.53 15.27 -4.18
C VAL A 129 -1.94 14.35 -3.03
N THR A 130 -2.81 13.37 -3.27
CA THR A 130 -3.24 12.39 -2.26
C THR A 130 -2.04 11.56 -1.76
N ALA A 131 -1.17 11.12 -2.66
CA ALA A 131 0.06 10.40 -2.29
C ALA A 131 0.97 11.27 -1.40
N ALA A 132 1.13 12.56 -1.73
CA ALA A 132 1.89 13.50 -0.92
C ALA A 132 1.26 13.71 0.47
N LEU A 133 -0.06 13.81 0.56
CA LEU A 133 -0.78 13.93 1.83
C LEU A 133 -0.64 12.67 2.70
N ILE A 134 -0.74 11.48 2.13
CA ILE A 134 -0.51 10.22 2.86
C ILE A 134 0.94 10.11 3.30
N PHE A 135 1.90 10.46 2.43
CA PHE A 135 3.33 10.49 2.75
C PHE A 135 3.61 11.41 3.95
N ALA A 136 3.11 12.66 3.90
CA ALA A 136 3.36 13.69 4.91
C ALA A 136 2.46 13.58 6.16
N SER A 137 1.42 12.74 6.13
CA SER A 137 0.49 12.56 7.26
C SER A 137 1.25 12.15 8.53
N PRO A 138 1.12 12.90 9.64
CA PRO A 138 1.71 12.52 10.93
C PRO A 138 1.27 11.13 11.39
N PHE A 139 0.01 10.76 11.14
CA PHE A 139 -0.51 9.43 11.41
C PHE A 139 0.29 8.35 10.66
N MET A 140 0.46 8.49 9.34
CA MET A 140 1.19 7.52 8.53
C MET A 140 2.71 7.56 8.78
N LEU A 141 3.27 8.72 9.13
CA LEU A 141 4.68 8.84 9.55
C LEU A 141 4.95 8.04 10.82
N TYR A 142 4.02 8.04 11.75
CA TYR A 142 4.13 7.32 13.01
C TYR A 142 3.81 5.84 12.84
N TYR A 143 2.60 5.49 12.37
CA TYR A 143 2.13 4.10 12.35
C TYR A 143 2.78 3.21 11.28
N ALA A 144 3.35 3.78 10.24
CA ALA A 144 4.18 2.99 9.31
C ALA A 144 5.61 2.72 9.83
N ARG A 145 5.89 3.07 11.10
CA ARG A 145 7.15 2.79 11.82
C ARG A 145 6.89 2.22 13.22
N TYR A 146 5.68 1.79 13.48
CA TYR A 146 5.18 1.35 14.76
C TYR A 146 4.50 -0.01 14.58
N ALA A 147 4.99 -1.06 15.25
CA ALA A 147 4.52 -2.43 15.05
C ALA A 147 3.09 -2.63 15.58
N ARG A 148 2.10 -2.03 14.88
CA ARG A 148 0.67 -2.12 15.13
C ARG A 148 -0.15 -2.19 13.84
N ASN A 149 -1.45 -2.45 13.98
CA ASN A 149 -2.36 -2.81 12.90
C ASN A 149 -2.75 -1.64 11.97
N GLU A 150 -2.56 -0.38 12.40
CA GLU A 150 -3.10 0.81 11.73
C GLU A 150 -2.64 0.96 10.28
N ALA A 151 -1.37 0.66 9.99
CA ALA A 151 -0.85 0.77 8.62
C ALA A 151 -1.49 -0.25 7.66
N TYR A 152 -1.81 -1.45 8.14
CA TYR A 152 -2.50 -2.47 7.35
C TYR A 152 -3.94 -2.05 7.06
N VAL A 153 -4.66 -1.53 8.06
CA VAL A 153 -6.03 -1.01 7.91
C VAL A 153 -6.11 -0.01 6.76
N VAL A 154 -5.15 0.92 6.64
CA VAL A 154 -5.12 1.89 5.54
C VAL A 154 -4.99 1.19 4.18
N VAL A 155 -4.12 0.19 4.06
CA VAL A 155 -3.94 -0.59 2.82
C VAL A 155 -5.22 -1.35 2.47
N GLU A 156 -5.81 -2.02 3.45
CA GLU A 156 -7.03 -2.82 3.27
C GLU A 156 -8.21 -1.96 2.84
N VAL A 157 -8.42 -0.80 3.47
CA VAL A 157 -9.45 0.17 3.10
C VAL A 157 -9.25 0.69 1.67
N LEU A 158 -8.01 1.04 1.30
CA LEU A 158 -7.70 1.43 -0.08
C LEU A 158 -7.99 0.30 -1.07
N LEU A 159 -7.66 -0.95 -0.75
CA LEU A 159 -7.97 -2.10 -1.59
C LEU A 159 -9.48 -2.32 -1.74
N MET A 160 -10.25 -2.17 -0.66
CA MET A 160 -11.71 -2.27 -0.70
C MET A 160 -12.31 -1.20 -1.63
N PHE A 161 -11.94 0.07 -1.48
CA PHE A 161 -12.41 1.14 -2.37
C PHE A 161 -11.99 0.89 -3.82
N TRP A 162 -10.75 0.48 -4.04
CA TRP A 162 -10.28 0.15 -5.40
C TRP A 162 -11.09 -0.98 -6.03
N ALA A 163 -11.41 -2.02 -5.26
CA ALA A 163 -12.22 -3.15 -5.70
C ALA A 163 -13.65 -2.71 -6.05
N VAL A 164 -14.28 -1.88 -5.22
CA VAL A 164 -15.63 -1.33 -5.47
C VAL A 164 -15.63 -0.49 -6.74
N PHE A 165 -14.75 0.49 -6.89
CA PHE A 165 -14.69 1.34 -8.09
C PHE A 165 -14.38 0.53 -9.34
N SER A 166 -13.48 -0.45 -9.24
CA SER A 166 -13.16 -1.35 -10.34
C SER A 166 -14.34 -2.23 -10.74
N TYR A 167 -15.15 -2.68 -9.78
CA TYR A 167 -16.37 -3.45 -10.05
C TYR A 167 -17.45 -2.58 -10.71
N LEU A 168 -17.68 -1.38 -10.20
CA LEU A 168 -18.67 -0.44 -10.78
C LEU A 168 -18.33 -0.09 -12.24
N GLU A 169 -17.03 0.06 -12.54
CA GLU A 169 -16.56 0.37 -13.90
C GLU A 169 -16.64 -0.82 -14.84
N ARG A 170 -16.21 -2.01 -14.41
CA ARG A 170 -15.94 -3.14 -15.30
C ARG A 170 -16.83 -4.36 -15.10
N ARG A 171 -17.59 -4.43 -14.01
CA ARG A 171 -18.48 -5.55 -13.62
C ARG A 171 -17.77 -6.93 -13.63
N ARG A 172 -16.47 -6.98 -13.31
CA ARG A 172 -15.69 -8.23 -13.30
C ARG A 172 -15.76 -8.93 -11.95
N ALA A 173 -15.94 -10.24 -11.96
CA ALA A 173 -15.95 -11.08 -10.75
C ALA A 173 -14.63 -10.98 -9.95
N SER A 174 -13.49 -10.77 -10.63
CA SER A 174 -12.19 -10.58 -9.97
C SER A 174 -12.18 -9.41 -8.97
N SER A 175 -12.94 -8.35 -9.24
CA SER A 175 -13.07 -7.23 -8.30
C SER A 175 -13.86 -7.63 -7.04
N LEU A 176 -14.86 -8.51 -7.17
CA LEU A 176 -15.60 -9.04 -6.01
C LEU A 176 -14.72 -9.98 -5.17
N TYR A 177 -13.92 -10.82 -5.81
CA TYR A 177 -12.96 -11.66 -5.08
C TYR A 177 -11.92 -10.82 -4.32
N LEU A 178 -11.41 -9.74 -4.94
CA LEU A 178 -10.51 -8.82 -4.26
C LEU A 178 -11.20 -8.13 -3.08
N LEU A 179 -12.46 -7.70 -3.25
CA LEU A 179 -13.25 -7.08 -2.17
C LEU A 179 -13.43 -8.06 -1.01
N ALA A 180 -13.82 -9.31 -1.30
CA ALA A 180 -13.98 -10.35 -0.30
C ALA A 180 -12.65 -10.65 0.42
N ALA A 181 -11.53 -10.74 -0.31
CA ALA A 181 -10.22 -10.95 0.28
C ALA A 181 -9.79 -9.78 1.18
N ALA A 182 -9.97 -8.52 0.72
CA ALA A 182 -9.62 -7.33 1.50
C ALA A 182 -10.48 -7.22 2.78
N LEU A 183 -11.79 -7.51 2.69
CA LEU A 183 -12.68 -7.57 3.85
C LEU A 183 -12.25 -8.66 4.82
N SER A 184 -11.95 -9.88 4.34
CA SER A 184 -11.50 -10.99 5.17
C SER A 184 -10.19 -10.65 5.90
N LEU A 185 -9.21 -10.04 5.20
CA LEU A 185 -7.98 -9.54 5.82
C LEU A 185 -8.30 -8.49 6.88
N HIS A 186 -9.22 -7.57 6.60
CA HIS A 186 -9.57 -6.52 7.55
C HIS A 186 -10.21 -7.08 8.84
N PHE A 187 -11.04 -8.13 8.73
CA PHE A 187 -11.61 -8.82 9.90
C PHE A 187 -10.55 -9.51 10.77
N VAL A 188 -9.48 -10.02 10.17
CA VAL A 188 -8.36 -10.64 10.92
C VAL A 188 -7.27 -9.64 11.31
N THR A 189 -7.44 -8.36 10.96
CA THR A 189 -6.53 -7.25 11.33
C THR A 189 -7.01 -6.53 12.59
N LYS A 190 -8.27 -6.06 12.60
CA LYS A 190 -8.77 -5.22 13.69
C LYS A 190 -10.30 -5.30 13.82
N GLU A 191 -10.82 -5.18 15.05
CA GLU A 191 -12.25 -5.20 15.36
C GLU A 191 -13.04 -4.06 14.73
N THR A 192 -12.38 -2.93 14.41
CA THR A 192 -13.00 -1.82 13.67
C THR A 192 -13.50 -2.20 12.27
N SER A 193 -13.14 -3.40 11.77
CA SER A 193 -13.61 -3.95 10.50
C SER A 193 -15.14 -3.95 10.36
N PHE A 194 -15.89 -4.17 11.44
CA PHE A 194 -17.35 -4.10 11.40
C PHE A 194 -17.85 -2.71 11.01
N ILE A 195 -17.19 -1.64 11.47
CA ILE A 195 -17.56 -0.25 11.14
C ILE A 195 -17.30 0.02 9.68
N TYR A 196 -16.11 -0.35 9.16
CA TYR A 196 -15.75 -0.15 7.76
C TYR A 196 -16.62 -0.99 6.82
N ALA A 197 -16.93 -2.24 7.20
CA ALA A 197 -17.84 -3.09 6.44
C ALA A 197 -19.25 -2.47 6.36
N ALA A 198 -19.78 -1.97 7.47
CA ALA A 198 -21.07 -1.30 7.50
C ALA A 198 -21.10 -0.02 6.65
N GLN A 199 -20.05 0.79 6.70
CA GLN A 199 -19.91 1.96 5.84
C GLN A 199 -19.88 1.59 4.36
N LEU A 200 -19.15 0.53 4.01
CA LEU A 200 -19.05 0.08 2.62
C LEU A 200 -20.39 -0.45 2.08
N LEU A 201 -21.17 -1.14 2.93
CA LEU A 201 -22.49 -1.66 2.56
C LEU A 201 -23.56 -0.57 2.46
N GLY A 202 -23.35 0.59 3.10
CA GLY A 202 -24.24 1.75 3.07
C GLY A 202 -23.99 2.69 1.88
N MET A 203 -22.99 2.44 1.04
CA MET A 203 -22.65 3.18 -0.18
C MET A 203 -23.33 2.58 -1.42
#